data_cafa7270ca96db70bb3dacb5daf9b295
#
_entry.id   cafa7270ca96db70bb3dacb5daf9b295
#
_cell.length_a   1.000
_cell.length_b   1.000
_cell.length_c   1.000
_cell.angle_alpha   90.00
_cell.angle_beta   90.00
_cell.angle_gamma   90.00
#
_symmetry.space_group_name_H-M   'P 1'
#
loop_
_entity.id
_entity.type
_entity.pdbx_description
1 polymer ?
#
loop_
_entity_poly.entity_id
_entity_poly.type
_entity_poly.pdbx_seq_one_letter_code
_entity_poly.pdbx_strand_id
1 'polypeptide(L)'
;DVDVHGEIDSWDAMWDPANAGKMIVLDDTNNNIVNAAIYLGMDNPYNLSEAEMEQVKQKLIEQKQLVRTYYAGFEEGNQIFDGGGISLMFSMGEFQEKALQDMGHNVKYIIPKEGGIGWLDTWAMTSGADEDLAHAWVDFFIQKSTQELMNERYGYGTVTHESSGLDYADRLNWLQPAEDFEWRNRVWNEVKASN
;
A
#
# COMPACT_ATOMS: atom_id res chain seq x y z
N ASP A 1 -0.12 -13.77 6.24
CA ASP A 1 0.10 -14.83 7.27
C ASP A 1 0.89 -15.97 6.65
N VAL A 2 2.12 -16.15 7.11
CA VAL A 2 3.09 -17.12 6.56
C VAL A 2 2.67 -18.56 6.87
N ASP A 3 2.02 -18.78 7.99
CA ASP A 3 1.59 -20.13 8.42
C ASP A 3 0.46 -20.67 7.52
N VAL A 4 -0.31 -19.76 6.90
CA VAL A 4 -1.43 -20.14 6.03
C VAL A 4 -1.01 -20.25 4.57
N HIS A 5 -0.18 -19.31 4.09
CA HIS A 5 0.11 -19.16 2.66
C HIS A 5 1.53 -19.57 2.27
N GLY A 6 2.45 -19.75 3.23
CA GLY A 6 3.86 -19.87 2.91
C GLY A 6 4.41 -18.61 2.27
N GLU A 7 5.27 -18.77 1.26
CA GLU A 7 5.80 -17.63 0.50
C GLU A 7 4.87 -17.28 -0.67
N ILE A 8 4.37 -16.06 -0.66
CA ILE A 8 3.62 -15.43 -1.76
C ILE A 8 4.56 -14.46 -2.46
N ASP A 9 4.55 -14.45 -3.80
CA ASP A 9 5.37 -13.54 -4.61
C ASP A 9 4.58 -12.79 -5.70
N SER A 10 3.26 -12.96 -5.73
CA SER A 10 2.38 -12.42 -6.77
C SER A 10 1.10 -11.83 -6.20
N TRP A 11 0.57 -10.81 -6.85
CA TRP A 11 -0.76 -10.28 -6.61
C TRP A 11 -1.87 -11.32 -6.87
N ASP A 12 -1.60 -12.43 -7.58
CA ASP A 12 -2.57 -13.51 -7.81
C ASP A 12 -3.30 -13.94 -6.54
N ALA A 13 -2.60 -13.91 -5.39
CA ALA A 13 -3.18 -14.27 -4.10
C ALA A 13 -4.41 -13.42 -3.73
N MET A 14 -4.48 -12.17 -4.20
CA MET A 14 -5.61 -11.25 -3.95
C MET A 14 -6.82 -11.53 -4.86
N TRP A 15 -6.66 -12.40 -5.85
CA TRP A 15 -7.73 -12.86 -6.77
C TRP A 15 -7.98 -14.36 -6.71
N ASP A 16 -7.29 -15.08 -5.82
CA ASP A 16 -7.49 -16.53 -5.64
C ASP A 16 -8.78 -16.80 -4.83
N PRO A 17 -9.76 -17.53 -5.39
CA PRO A 17 -10.97 -17.91 -4.68
C PRO A 17 -10.74 -18.70 -3.37
N ALA A 18 -9.59 -19.36 -3.21
CA ALA A 18 -9.22 -20.05 -1.97
C ALA A 18 -9.09 -19.08 -0.78
N ASN A 19 -8.89 -17.80 -1.05
CA ASN A 19 -8.74 -16.73 -0.07
C ASN A 19 -10.04 -15.97 0.21
N ALA A 20 -11.17 -16.40 -0.37
CA ALA A 20 -12.45 -15.75 -0.18
C ALA A 20 -12.84 -15.64 1.31
N GLY A 21 -13.17 -14.44 1.75
CA GLY A 21 -13.52 -14.13 3.14
C GLY A 21 -12.35 -14.10 4.13
N LYS A 22 -11.11 -14.31 3.65
CA LYS A 22 -9.88 -14.32 4.47
C LYS A 22 -8.98 -13.12 4.22
N MET A 23 -9.40 -12.17 3.39
CA MET A 23 -8.61 -10.98 3.08
C MET A 23 -9.33 -9.68 3.43
N ILE A 24 -8.56 -8.69 3.83
CA ILE A 24 -8.98 -7.31 4.00
C ILE A 24 -8.17 -6.39 3.10
N VAL A 25 -8.82 -5.32 2.64
CA VAL A 25 -8.23 -4.39 1.68
C VAL A 25 -8.36 -2.97 2.20
N LEU A 26 -7.32 -2.17 2.05
CA LEU A 26 -7.35 -0.75 2.36
C LEU A 26 -8.38 -0.02 1.49
N ASP A 27 -9.29 0.75 2.10
CA ASP A 27 -10.25 1.59 1.38
C ASP A 27 -9.58 2.87 0.85
N ASP A 28 -8.74 2.70 -0.15
CA ASP A 28 -8.09 3.81 -0.84
C ASP A 28 -8.28 3.69 -2.35
N THR A 29 -8.92 4.69 -2.94
CA THR A 29 -9.27 4.73 -4.36
C THR A 29 -8.06 4.53 -5.25
N ASN A 30 -7.03 5.35 -5.03
CA ASN A 30 -5.90 5.38 -5.95
C ASN A 30 -5.06 4.13 -5.83
N ASN A 31 -4.79 3.68 -4.61
CA ASN A 31 -3.99 2.48 -4.37
C ASN A 31 -4.64 1.23 -4.96
N ASN A 32 -5.95 1.05 -4.83
CA ASN A 32 -6.64 -0.10 -5.39
C ASN A 32 -6.63 -0.11 -6.93
N ILE A 33 -6.90 1.03 -7.55
CA ILE A 33 -6.87 1.16 -9.02
C ILE A 33 -5.46 0.95 -9.56
N VAL A 34 -4.45 1.57 -8.95
CA VAL A 34 -3.05 1.44 -9.39
C VAL A 34 -2.56 0.01 -9.23
N ASN A 35 -2.83 -0.65 -8.10
CA ASN A 35 -2.41 -2.05 -7.91
C ASN A 35 -3.10 -3.01 -8.88
N ALA A 36 -4.39 -2.82 -9.15
CA ALA A 36 -5.07 -3.64 -10.16
C ALA A 36 -4.51 -3.39 -11.58
N ALA A 37 -4.14 -2.14 -11.90
CA ALA A 37 -3.49 -1.81 -13.16
C ALA A 37 -2.09 -2.45 -13.29
N ILE A 38 -1.28 -2.41 -12.20
CA ILE A 38 0.01 -3.11 -12.12
C ILE A 38 -0.18 -4.62 -12.33
N TYR A 39 -1.14 -5.22 -11.63
CA TYR A 39 -1.45 -6.64 -11.76
C TYR A 39 -1.86 -7.03 -13.18
N LEU A 40 -2.59 -6.17 -13.88
CA LEU A 40 -2.98 -6.35 -15.28
C LEU A 40 -1.84 -6.04 -16.29
N GLY A 41 -0.69 -5.59 -15.82
CA GLY A 41 0.47 -5.29 -16.67
C GLY A 41 0.32 -4.02 -17.51
N MET A 42 -0.43 -3.03 -17.03
CA MET A 42 -0.61 -1.77 -17.72
C MET A 42 0.64 -0.90 -17.63
N ASP A 43 1.05 -0.29 -18.74
CA ASP A 43 2.30 0.48 -18.85
C ASP A 43 2.34 1.71 -17.93
N ASN A 44 1.21 2.40 -17.77
CA ASN A 44 1.13 3.57 -16.89
C ASN A 44 -0.11 3.52 -15.99
N PRO A 45 0.02 2.99 -14.78
CA PRO A 45 -1.11 2.83 -13.86
C PRO A 45 -1.68 4.15 -13.33
N TYR A 46 -1.01 5.28 -13.58
CA TYR A 46 -1.45 6.61 -13.17
C TYR A 46 -2.13 7.41 -14.28
N ASN A 47 -2.14 6.90 -15.51
CA ASN A 47 -2.77 7.56 -16.65
C ASN A 47 -3.45 6.52 -17.54
N LEU A 48 -4.59 6.03 -17.08
CA LEU A 48 -5.37 4.99 -17.74
C LEU A 48 -6.32 5.58 -18.79
N SER A 49 -6.41 4.93 -19.93
CA SER A 49 -7.49 5.16 -20.88
C SER A 49 -8.83 4.66 -20.34
N GLU A 50 -9.95 5.07 -20.95
CA GLU A 50 -11.29 4.56 -20.57
C GLU A 50 -11.38 3.04 -20.68
N ALA A 51 -10.76 2.44 -21.69
CA ALA A 51 -10.77 1.00 -21.89
C ALA A 51 -9.95 0.24 -20.83
N GLU A 52 -8.80 0.78 -20.42
CA GLU A 52 -7.97 0.23 -19.35
C GLU A 52 -8.66 0.38 -18.01
N MET A 53 -9.25 1.54 -17.72
CA MET A 53 -10.00 1.75 -16.48
C MET A 53 -11.19 0.80 -16.38
N GLU A 54 -11.88 0.49 -17.47
CA GLU A 54 -12.97 -0.51 -17.44
C GLU A 54 -12.43 -1.92 -17.12
N GLN A 55 -11.26 -2.29 -17.65
CA GLN A 55 -10.62 -3.57 -17.30
C GLN A 55 -10.25 -3.61 -15.82
N VAL A 56 -9.65 -2.54 -15.29
CA VAL A 56 -9.31 -2.39 -13.87
C VAL A 56 -10.57 -2.51 -13.01
N LYS A 57 -11.65 -1.80 -13.37
CA LYS A 57 -12.91 -1.85 -12.66
C LYS A 57 -13.47 -3.27 -12.59
N GLN A 58 -13.53 -3.97 -13.71
CA GLN A 58 -14.01 -5.36 -13.74
C GLN A 58 -13.15 -6.27 -12.86
N LYS A 59 -11.83 -6.09 -12.89
CA LYS A 59 -10.90 -6.85 -12.06
C LYS A 59 -11.09 -6.58 -10.57
N LEU A 60 -11.33 -5.35 -10.18
CA LEU A 60 -11.64 -4.99 -8.79
C LEU A 60 -13.02 -5.50 -8.34
N ILE A 61 -14.02 -5.59 -9.24
CA ILE A 61 -15.31 -6.22 -8.95
C ILE A 61 -15.14 -7.72 -8.68
N GLU A 62 -14.28 -8.42 -9.45
CA GLU A 62 -13.92 -9.82 -9.17
C GLU A 62 -13.28 -9.97 -7.78
N GLN A 63 -12.30 -9.11 -7.44
CA GLN A 63 -11.63 -9.14 -6.15
C GLN A 63 -12.62 -8.89 -4.99
N LYS A 64 -13.53 -7.93 -5.16
CA LYS A 64 -14.51 -7.59 -4.13
C LYS A 64 -15.31 -8.80 -3.64
N GLN A 65 -15.63 -9.76 -4.51
CA GLN A 65 -16.35 -10.98 -4.13
C GLN A 65 -15.57 -11.86 -3.15
N LEU A 66 -14.26 -11.65 -3.06
CA LEU A 66 -13.37 -12.40 -2.20
C LEU A 66 -13.04 -11.63 -0.91
N VAL A 67 -13.17 -10.31 -0.94
CA VAL A 67 -12.82 -9.42 0.19
C VAL A 67 -13.83 -9.57 1.33
N ARG A 68 -13.34 -9.80 2.55
CA ARG A 68 -14.20 -9.83 3.74
C ARG A 68 -14.70 -8.45 4.12
N THR A 69 -13.81 -7.46 4.11
CA THR A 69 -14.13 -6.05 4.38
C THR A 69 -13.02 -5.13 3.90
N TYR A 70 -13.39 -3.87 3.71
CA TYR A 70 -12.44 -2.78 3.55
C TYR A 70 -12.18 -2.10 4.89
N TYR A 71 -10.96 -1.60 5.11
CA TYR A 71 -10.57 -0.89 6.31
C TYR A 71 -9.98 0.48 5.97
N ALA A 72 -10.16 1.47 6.83
CA ALA A 72 -9.82 2.87 6.53
C ALA A 72 -8.53 3.39 7.19
N GLY A 73 -7.96 2.66 8.14
CA GLY A 73 -6.81 3.16 8.88
C GLY A 73 -5.96 2.07 9.51
N PHE A 74 -4.76 2.46 9.91
CA PHE A 74 -3.73 1.57 10.45
C PHE A 74 -4.24 0.68 11.61
N GLU A 75 -4.81 1.30 12.63
CA GLU A 75 -5.29 0.59 13.83
C GLU A 75 -6.48 -0.33 13.50
N GLU A 76 -7.40 0.14 12.67
CA GLU A 76 -8.56 -0.65 12.25
C GLU A 76 -8.13 -1.91 11.51
N GLY A 77 -7.21 -1.78 10.54
CA GLY A 77 -6.68 -2.92 9.81
C GLY A 77 -6.03 -3.96 10.72
N ASN A 78 -5.18 -3.50 11.64
CA ASN A 78 -4.52 -4.38 12.60
C ASN A 78 -5.51 -5.09 13.53
N GLN A 79 -6.52 -4.38 14.04
CA GLN A 79 -7.54 -4.96 14.92
C GLN A 79 -8.42 -5.99 14.19
N ILE A 80 -8.77 -5.75 12.92
CA ILE A 80 -9.54 -6.71 12.13
C ILE A 80 -8.69 -7.97 11.88
N PHE A 81 -7.40 -7.81 11.57
CA PHE A 81 -6.48 -8.93 11.37
C PHE A 81 -6.33 -9.76 12.67
N ASP A 82 -6.06 -9.09 13.80
CA ASP A 82 -5.92 -9.72 15.12
C ASP A 82 -7.20 -10.42 15.61
N GLY A 83 -8.37 -9.91 15.21
CA GLY A 83 -9.67 -10.52 15.49
C GLY A 83 -9.87 -11.91 14.88
N GLY A 84 -8.97 -12.34 14.01
CA GLY A 84 -8.88 -13.69 13.45
C GLY A 84 -9.71 -13.91 12.19
N GLY A 85 -9.37 -14.99 11.48
CA GLY A 85 -9.99 -15.39 10.23
C GLY A 85 -9.54 -14.58 9.02
N ILE A 86 -8.53 -13.71 9.19
CA ILE A 86 -7.83 -13.00 8.12
C ILE A 86 -6.43 -13.57 7.98
N SER A 87 -6.00 -13.80 6.76
CA SER A 87 -4.65 -14.30 6.44
C SER A 87 -3.96 -13.50 5.33
N LEU A 88 -4.72 -12.65 4.63
CA LEU A 88 -4.20 -11.71 3.64
C LEU A 88 -4.68 -10.29 3.94
N MET A 89 -3.78 -9.33 3.75
CA MET A 89 -4.07 -7.91 3.95
C MET A 89 -3.38 -7.11 2.86
N PHE A 90 -4.14 -6.31 2.11
CA PHE A 90 -3.55 -5.22 1.36
C PHE A 90 -3.19 -4.11 2.35
N SER A 91 -1.91 -4.04 2.70
CA SER A 91 -1.43 -3.21 3.81
C SER A 91 -1.10 -1.78 3.38
N MET A 92 -0.99 -0.90 4.37
CA MET A 92 -0.56 0.49 4.17
C MET A 92 0.98 0.61 4.04
N GLY A 93 1.73 -0.46 4.35
CA GLY A 93 3.19 -0.48 4.27
C GLY A 93 3.84 -1.43 5.27
N GLU A 94 5.16 -1.45 5.29
CA GLU A 94 6.01 -2.33 6.09
C GLU A 94 5.75 -2.21 7.60
N PHE A 95 5.38 -1.02 8.05
CA PHE A 95 5.11 -0.77 9.47
C PHE A 95 3.93 -1.59 10.01
N GLN A 96 3.01 -2.05 9.15
CA GLN A 96 1.94 -2.97 9.59
C GLN A 96 2.47 -4.38 9.84
N GLU A 97 3.48 -4.84 9.10
CA GLU A 97 4.13 -6.12 9.41
C GLU A 97 4.64 -6.14 10.84
N LYS A 98 5.44 -5.12 11.20
CA LYS A 98 6.00 -5.02 12.54
C LYS A 98 4.92 -4.96 13.62
N ALA A 99 3.87 -4.16 13.41
CA ALA A 99 2.79 -4.04 14.38
C ALA A 99 2.06 -5.38 14.60
N LEU A 100 1.78 -6.12 13.54
CA LEU A 100 1.14 -7.44 13.63
C LEU A 100 2.08 -8.49 14.25
N GLN A 101 3.39 -8.42 13.97
CA GLN A 101 4.38 -9.29 14.64
C GLN A 101 4.46 -9.00 16.14
N ASP A 102 4.42 -7.74 16.57
CA ASP A 102 4.37 -7.34 17.98
C ASP A 102 3.09 -7.82 18.67
N MET A 103 2.00 -8.05 17.93
CA MET A 103 0.75 -8.67 18.39
C MET A 103 0.81 -10.22 18.38
N GLY A 104 1.90 -10.82 17.92
CA GLY A 104 2.15 -12.27 17.93
C GLY A 104 1.81 -13.01 16.64
N HIS A 105 1.53 -12.30 15.55
CA HIS A 105 1.23 -12.91 14.26
C HIS A 105 2.52 -13.22 13.46
N ASN A 106 2.56 -14.37 12.81
CA ASN A 106 3.61 -14.73 11.86
C ASN A 106 3.27 -14.18 10.47
N VAL A 107 3.54 -12.92 10.25
CA VAL A 107 3.24 -12.23 8.99
C VAL A 107 4.52 -11.73 8.33
N LYS A 108 4.46 -11.54 7.01
CA LYS A 108 5.52 -10.94 6.20
C LYS A 108 4.92 -9.95 5.23
N TYR A 109 5.51 -8.76 5.16
CA TYR A 109 5.25 -7.78 4.12
C TYR A 109 6.01 -8.16 2.86
N ILE A 110 5.35 -8.04 1.72
CA ILE A 110 5.95 -8.35 0.42
C ILE A 110 5.54 -7.30 -0.62
N ILE A 111 6.45 -6.99 -1.51
CA ILE A 111 6.13 -6.36 -2.79
C ILE A 111 6.17 -7.47 -3.84
N PRO A 112 5.01 -7.81 -4.46
CA PRO A 112 4.93 -8.86 -5.47
C PRO A 112 5.83 -8.62 -6.68
N LYS A 113 6.09 -9.66 -7.45
CA LYS A 113 6.94 -9.61 -8.65
C LYS A 113 6.43 -8.66 -9.73
N GLU A 114 5.14 -8.43 -9.79
CA GLU A 114 4.51 -7.48 -10.72
C GLU A 114 4.79 -6.03 -10.33
N GLY A 115 5.25 -5.81 -9.09
CA GLY A 115 5.53 -4.49 -8.54
C GLY A 115 4.48 -4.02 -7.53
N GLY A 116 4.77 -2.89 -6.94
CA GLY A 116 3.89 -2.23 -5.97
C GLY A 116 4.03 -0.71 -6.03
N ILE A 117 3.29 0.00 -5.19
CA ILE A 117 3.35 1.46 -5.10
C ILE A 117 4.46 1.85 -4.12
N GLY A 118 5.36 2.73 -4.59
CA GLY A 118 6.30 3.45 -3.73
C GLY A 118 5.81 4.87 -3.46
N TRP A 119 6.02 5.37 -2.25
CA TRP A 119 5.70 6.75 -1.90
C TRP A 119 6.87 7.44 -1.22
N LEU A 120 6.81 8.74 -1.17
CA LEU A 120 7.79 9.59 -0.51
C LEU A 120 7.06 10.54 0.43
N ASP A 121 7.31 10.40 1.73
CA ASP A 121 6.85 11.38 2.72
C ASP A 121 7.70 12.65 2.64
N THR A 122 7.04 13.80 2.62
CA THR A 122 7.68 15.09 2.41
C THR A 122 7.29 16.11 3.49
N TRP A 123 8.22 16.99 3.80
CA TRP A 123 7.95 18.19 4.58
C TRP A 123 7.77 19.37 3.65
N ALA A 124 6.68 20.11 3.81
CA ALA A 124 6.41 21.32 3.05
C ALA A 124 6.26 22.52 3.99
N MET A 125 7.01 23.57 3.71
CA MET A 125 6.91 24.81 4.44
C MET A 125 5.75 25.65 3.90
N THR A 126 4.87 26.13 4.78
CA THR A 126 3.78 27.03 4.41
C THR A 126 4.26 28.48 4.34
N SER A 127 3.53 29.35 3.64
CA SER A 127 3.91 30.76 3.45
C SER A 127 3.96 31.60 4.74
N GLY A 128 3.44 31.09 5.85
CA GLY A 128 3.47 31.80 7.16
C GLY A 128 4.35 31.10 8.19
N ALA A 129 5.16 30.11 7.78
CA ALA A 129 6.05 29.40 8.68
C ALA A 129 7.25 30.27 9.07
N ASP A 130 7.79 30.00 10.25
CA ASP A 130 9.12 30.46 10.64
C ASP A 130 10.16 29.65 9.85
N GLU A 131 10.87 30.31 8.93
CA GLU A 131 11.80 29.66 8.02
C GLU A 131 12.97 29.00 8.78
N ASP A 132 13.53 29.65 9.79
CA ASP A 132 14.67 29.12 10.54
C ASP A 132 14.27 27.86 11.32
N LEU A 133 13.08 27.87 11.93
CA LEU A 133 12.56 26.73 12.65
C LEU A 133 12.22 25.58 11.70
N ALA A 134 11.61 25.88 10.55
CA ALA A 134 11.27 24.87 9.55
C ALA A 134 12.54 24.17 8.99
N HIS A 135 13.58 24.95 8.68
CA HIS A 135 14.87 24.40 8.26
C HIS A 135 15.52 23.55 9.36
N ALA A 136 15.55 24.03 10.59
CA ALA A 136 16.10 23.27 11.72
C ALA A 136 15.35 21.92 11.93
N TRP A 137 14.03 21.91 11.72
CA TRP A 137 13.23 20.69 11.78
C TRP A 137 13.60 19.70 10.68
N VAL A 138 13.65 20.15 9.42
CA VAL A 138 14.02 19.30 8.29
C VAL A 138 15.45 18.80 8.43
N ASP A 139 16.39 19.67 8.80
CA ASP A 139 17.79 19.32 9.04
C ASP A 139 17.94 18.24 10.11
N PHE A 140 17.11 18.27 11.15
CA PHE A 140 17.07 17.20 12.15
C PHE A 140 16.60 15.87 11.56
N PHE A 141 15.54 15.89 10.74
CA PHE A 141 14.97 14.68 10.15
C PHE A 141 15.87 14.02 9.10
N ILE A 142 16.65 14.80 8.34
CA ILE A 142 17.57 14.28 7.33
C ILE A 142 18.94 13.86 7.91
N GLN A 143 19.20 14.05 9.21
CA GLN A 143 20.42 13.53 9.83
C GLN A 143 20.46 12.02 9.73
N LYS A 144 21.66 11.49 9.43
CA LYS A 144 21.87 10.05 9.29
C LYS A 144 21.34 9.25 10.48
N SER A 145 21.65 9.69 11.71
CA SER A 145 21.20 9.01 12.93
C SER A 145 19.67 9.00 13.10
N THR A 146 18.99 10.07 12.69
CA THR A 146 17.53 10.13 12.72
C THR A 146 16.92 9.22 11.67
N GLN A 147 17.46 9.23 10.46
CA GLN A 147 17.02 8.37 9.36
C GLN A 147 17.24 6.88 9.69
N GLU A 148 18.38 6.52 10.27
CA GLU A 148 18.65 5.14 10.73
C GLU A 148 17.65 4.70 11.81
N LEU A 149 17.32 5.58 12.75
CA LEU A 149 16.30 5.30 13.77
C LEU A 149 14.90 5.12 13.17
N MET A 150 14.53 5.92 12.17
CA MET A 150 13.26 5.79 11.45
C MET A 150 13.19 4.47 10.68
N ASN A 151 14.27 4.09 10.02
CA ASN A 151 14.37 2.79 9.35
C ASN A 151 14.22 1.63 10.33
N GLU A 152 14.99 1.65 11.43
CA GLU A 152 14.94 0.58 12.45
C GLU A 152 13.55 0.42 13.10
N ARG A 153 12.89 1.56 13.41
CA ARG A 153 11.62 1.53 14.15
C ARG A 153 10.40 1.32 13.30
N TYR A 154 10.42 1.84 12.09
CA TYR A 154 9.22 1.97 11.25
C TYR A 154 9.37 1.39 9.84
N GLY A 155 10.56 0.88 9.47
CA GLY A 155 10.82 0.34 8.14
C GLY A 155 10.99 1.40 7.05
N TYR A 156 11.05 2.70 7.38
CA TYR A 156 11.20 3.76 6.39
C TYR A 156 12.52 3.66 5.63
N GLY A 157 12.47 3.84 4.31
CA GLY A 157 13.66 4.09 3.51
C GLY A 157 14.34 5.41 3.89
N THR A 158 15.64 5.48 3.70
CA THR A 158 16.42 6.70 3.98
C THR A 158 16.63 7.50 2.70
N VAL A 159 16.69 8.85 2.79
CA VAL A 159 16.88 9.73 1.63
C VAL A 159 18.33 10.22 1.48
N THR A 160 19.17 10.00 2.49
CA THR A 160 20.54 10.52 2.54
C THR A 160 21.62 9.46 2.36
N HIS A 161 21.26 8.19 2.44
CA HIS A 161 22.16 7.04 2.28
C HIS A 161 21.37 5.79 1.91
N GLU A 162 22.03 4.72 1.51
CA GLU A 162 21.39 3.45 1.19
C GLU A 162 20.71 2.85 2.42
N SER A 163 19.45 2.44 2.25
CA SER A 163 18.69 1.72 3.27
C SER A 163 18.91 0.22 3.15
N SER A 164 18.93 -0.48 4.26
CA SER A 164 18.86 -1.93 4.27
C SER A 164 17.40 -2.40 4.09
N GLY A 165 17.24 -3.57 3.47
CA GLY A 165 15.92 -4.24 3.39
C GLY A 165 14.99 -3.73 2.29
N LEU A 166 15.51 -3.01 1.29
CA LEU A 166 14.76 -2.52 0.13
C LEU A 166 15.10 -3.30 -1.16
N ASP A 167 15.23 -4.61 -1.08
CA ASP A 167 15.57 -5.49 -2.23
C ASP A 167 14.53 -5.44 -3.36
N TYR A 168 13.37 -4.86 -3.09
CA TYR A 168 12.25 -4.70 -4.01
C TYR A 168 12.16 -3.31 -4.65
N ALA A 169 13.10 -2.40 -4.38
CA ALA A 169 13.02 -0.99 -4.79
C ALA A 169 12.91 -0.79 -6.31
N ASP A 170 13.49 -1.68 -7.09
CA ASP A 170 13.43 -1.70 -8.55
C ASP A 170 12.05 -2.07 -9.11
N ARG A 171 11.15 -2.63 -8.27
CA ARG A 171 9.76 -2.99 -8.62
C ARG A 171 8.74 -1.95 -8.18
N LEU A 172 9.18 -0.82 -7.61
CA LEU A 172 8.28 0.23 -7.15
C LEU A 172 7.83 1.14 -8.28
N ASN A 173 6.52 1.32 -8.38
CA ASN A 173 5.88 2.35 -9.17
C ASN A 173 5.67 3.57 -8.26
N TRP A 174 6.51 4.58 -8.42
CA TRP A 174 6.45 5.77 -7.58
C TRP A 174 5.14 6.53 -7.77
N LEU A 175 4.53 6.91 -6.65
CA LEU A 175 3.26 7.62 -6.62
C LEU A 175 3.31 8.89 -7.47
N GLN A 176 2.35 9.04 -8.35
CA GLN A 176 2.19 10.18 -9.25
C GLN A 176 0.76 10.71 -9.17
N PRO A 177 0.52 11.97 -9.57
CA PRO A 177 -0.84 12.47 -9.76
C PRO A 177 -1.60 11.59 -10.74
N ALA A 178 -2.82 11.24 -10.39
CA ALA A 178 -3.71 10.52 -11.30
C ALA A 178 -4.23 11.44 -12.41
N GLU A 179 -4.60 10.86 -13.54
CA GLU A 179 -5.17 11.57 -14.70
C GLU A 179 -6.45 12.34 -14.36
N ASP A 180 -7.34 11.74 -13.55
CA ASP A 180 -8.56 12.34 -13.05
C ASP A 180 -8.98 11.66 -11.75
N PHE A 181 -8.72 12.31 -10.63
CA PHE A 181 -9.01 11.77 -9.31
C PHE A 181 -10.53 11.61 -9.05
N GLU A 182 -11.35 12.51 -9.58
CA GLU A 182 -12.81 12.40 -9.42
C GLU A 182 -13.37 11.23 -10.22
N TRP A 183 -12.85 10.98 -11.42
CA TRP A 183 -13.21 9.80 -12.20
C TRP A 183 -12.83 8.51 -11.46
N ARG A 184 -11.62 8.41 -10.93
CA ARG A 184 -11.19 7.27 -10.12
C ARG A 184 -12.11 7.04 -8.91
N ASN A 185 -12.47 8.09 -8.20
CA ASN A 185 -13.41 7.99 -7.08
C ASN A 185 -14.79 7.47 -7.51
N ARG A 186 -15.30 7.91 -8.66
CA ARG A 186 -16.56 7.36 -9.21
C ARG A 186 -16.44 5.87 -9.49
N VAL A 187 -15.37 5.45 -10.18
CA VAL A 187 -15.10 4.03 -10.48
C VAL A 187 -14.99 3.20 -9.21
N TRP A 188 -14.23 3.66 -8.21
CA TRP A 188 -14.08 2.95 -6.94
C TRP A 188 -15.41 2.82 -6.18
N ASN A 189 -16.22 3.85 -6.17
CA ASN A 189 -17.55 3.80 -5.57
C ASN A 189 -18.46 2.81 -6.31
N GLU A 190 -18.40 2.72 -7.64
CA GLU A 190 -19.11 1.72 -8.43
C GLU A 190 -18.62 0.29 -8.11
N VAL A 191 -17.34 0.08 -7.94
CA VAL A 191 -16.78 -1.20 -7.49
C VAL A 191 -17.35 -1.57 -6.13
N LYS A 192 -17.33 -0.67 -5.15
CA LYS A 192 -17.86 -0.93 -3.81
C LYS A 192 -19.37 -1.16 -3.80
N ALA A 193 -20.10 -0.54 -4.70
CA ALA A 193 -21.55 -0.69 -4.82
C ALA A 193 -21.99 -1.91 -5.66
N SER A 194 -21.08 -2.56 -6.39
CA SER A 194 -21.39 -3.75 -7.21
C SER A 194 -21.89 -4.92 -6.34
N ASN A 195 -22.74 -5.76 -6.90
CA ASN A 195 -23.26 -6.96 -6.22
C ASN A 195 -22.27 -8.14 -6.35
#